data_5be651b2c4f5c52f2ec682c6b734fa76
#
_entry.id   5be651b2c4f5c52f2ec682c6b734fa76
#
_cell.length_a   1.000
_cell.length_b   1.000
_cell.length_c   1.000
_cell.angle_alpha   90.00
_cell.angle_beta   90.00
_cell.angle_gamma   90.00
#
_symmetry.space_group_name_H-M   'P 1'
#
loop_
_entity.id
_entity.type
_entity.pdbx_description
1 polymer ?
#
loop_
_entity_poly.entity_id
_entity_poly.type
_entity_poly.pdbx_seq_one_letter_code
_entity_poly.pdbx_strand_id
1 'polypeptide(L)'
;MALATLVQKQDVSDIEWETRCDLAALYRILHNMRMTDLVYTHLSARVPDDPNCFLMNQYGEMFDEVTASRLVKLDLDGNMIGKEGAFNSAGFTIHSACYIAR
;
A
#
# COMPACT_ATOMS: atom_id res chain seq x y z
N MET A 1 10.24 19.03 8.78
CA MET A 1 9.59 17.74 8.54
C MET A 1 9.70 17.40 7.07
N ALA A 2 10.29 16.28 6.76
CA ALA A 2 10.39 15.85 5.38
C ALA A 2 9.01 15.39 4.87
N LEU A 3 8.61 15.85 3.69
CA LEU A 3 7.44 15.33 3.02
C LEU A 3 7.74 13.93 2.50
N ALA A 4 6.78 13.02 2.63
CA ALA A 4 6.91 11.71 2.04
C ALA A 4 7.09 11.85 0.52
N THR A 5 8.04 11.11 -0.05
CA THR A 5 8.24 11.09 -1.50
C THR A 5 7.04 10.43 -2.16
N LEU A 6 6.36 11.15 -3.04
CA LEU A 6 5.23 10.62 -3.79
C LEU A 6 5.74 9.84 -4.99
N VAL A 7 5.15 8.66 -5.21
CA VAL A 7 5.41 7.86 -6.40
C VAL A 7 4.61 8.43 -7.56
N GLN A 8 5.27 8.68 -8.68
CA GLN A 8 4.63 9.19 -9.88
C GLN A 8 4.36 8.05 -10.86
N LYS A 9 3.40 8.25 -11.74
CA LYS A 9 3.04 7.22 -12.73
C LYS A 9 4.24 6.76 -13.56
N GLN A 10 5.12 7.68 -13.93
CA GLN A 10 6.31 7.37 -14.74
C GLN A 10 7.40 6.62 -13.97
N ASP A 11 7.30 6.53 -12.64
CA ASP A 11 8.32 5.87 -11.80
C ASP A 11 8.13 4.36 -11.71
N VAL A 12 6.98 3.85 -12.14
CA VAL A 12 6.58 2.45 -12.00
C VAL A 12 6.03 1.93 -13.31
N SER A 13 5.86 0.61 -13.40
CA SER A 13 5.23 -0.01 -14.58
C SER A 13 3.77 0.41 -14.69
N ASP A 14 3.20 0.32 -15.89
CA ASP A 14 1.80 0.63 -16.12
C ASP A 14 0.89 -0.27 -15.27
N ILE A 15 1.22 -1.55 -15.14
CA ILE A 15 0.41 -2.47 -14.35
C ILE A 15 0.53 -2.20 -12.85
N GLU A 16 1.70 -1.80 -12.38
CA GLU A 16 1.82 -1.38 -10.98
C GLU A 16 0.99 -0.13 -10.71
N TRP A 17 1.04 0.86 -11.63
CA TRP A 17 0.25 2.07 -11.46
C TRP A 17 -1.25 1.78 -11.44
N GLU A 18 -1.72 0.91 -12.33
CA GLU A 18 -3.11 0.49 -12.36
C GLU A 18 -3.51 -0.18 -11.04
N THR A 19 -2.66 -1.07 -10.53
CA THR A 19 -2.87 -1.73 -9.24
C THR A 19 -2.92 -0.72 -8.09
N ARG A 20 -2.06 0.29 -8.11
CA ARG A 20 -2.07 1.38 -7.12
C ARG A 20 -3.39 2.15 -7.15
N CYS A 21 -3.87 2.46 -8.35
CA CYS A 21 -5.15 3.17 -8.50
C CYS A 21 -6.32 2.33 -7.99
N ASP A 22 -6.35 1.04 -8.32
CA ASP A 22 -7.41 0.13 -7.88
C ASP A 22 -7.40 -0.04 -6.36
N LEU A 23 -6.22 -0.20 -5.77
CA LEU A 23 -6.11 -0.35 -4.32
C LEU A 23 -6.53 0.93 -3.60
N ALA A 24 -6.11 2.09 -4.09
CA ALA A 24 -6.52 3.37 -3.52
C ALA A 24 -8.03 3.55 -3.60
N ALA A 25 -8.64 3.16 -4.71
CA ALA A 25 -10.10 3.19 -4.87
C ALA A 25 -10.79 2.28 -3.85
N LEU A 26 -10.26 1.08 -3.62
CA LEU A 26 -10.80 0.14 -2.64
C LEU A 26 -10.73 0.73 -1.22
N TYR A 27 -9.63 1.39 -0.84
CA TYR A 27 -9.53 2.08 0.44
C TYR A 27 -10.67 3.09 0.61
N ARG A 28 -10.97 3.88 -0.43
CA ARG A 28 -12.02 4.90 -0.37
C ARG A 28 -13.42 4.28 -0.33
N ILE A 29 -13.63 3.18 -1.04
CA ILE A 29 -14.90 2.45 -1.00
C ILE A 29 -15.16 1.94 0.42
N LEU A 30 -14.17 1.32 1.05
CA LEU A 30 -14.33 0.82 2.42
C LEU A 30 -14.52 1.95 3.43
N HIS A 31 -13.89 3.10 3.21
CA HIS A 31 -14.15 4.29 4.01
C HIS A 31 -15.62 4.70 3.92
N ASN A 32 -16.16 4.77 2.70
CA ASN A 32 -17.56 5.14 2.49
C ASN A 32 -18.54 4.12 3.10
N MET A 33 -18.13 2.86 3.18
CA MET A 33 -18.93 1.80 3.79
C MET A 33 -18.74 1.72 5.31
N ARG A 34 -17.95 2.63 5.89
CA ARG A 34 -17.63 2.71 7.32
C ARG A 34 -17.00 1.41 7.85
N MET A 35 -16.15 0.80 7.06
CA MET A 35 -15.45 -0.44 7.42
C MET A 35 -14.00 -0.16 7.80
N THR A 36 -13.77 0.90 8.59
CA THR A 36 -12.42 1.31 8.99
C THR A 36 -12.34 1.49 10.51
N ASP A 37 -11.12 1.49 11.03
CA ASP A 37 -10.84 1.75 12.45
C ASP A 37 -9.66 2.73 12.54
N LEU A 38 -9.95 4.02 12.34
CA LEU A 38 -8.96 5.09 12.36
C LEU A 38 -7.78 4.76 11.44
N VAL A 39 -6.55 4.73 11.99
CA VAL A 39 -5.33 4.45 11.23
C VAL A 39 -4.86 3.00 11.36
N TYR A 40 -5.63 2.15 12.03
CA TYR A 40 -5.20 0.79 12.39
C TYR A 40 -5.57 -0.26 11.34
N THR A 41 -6.57 -0.01 10.52
CA THR A 41 -6.96 -0.93 9.45
C THR A 41 -6.05 -0.77 8.24
N HIS A 42 -5.96 -1.83 7.43
CA HIS A 42 -5.10 -1.82 6.26
C HIS A 42 -5.61 -2.80 5.20
N LEU A 43 -5.26 -2.51 3.96
CA LEU A 43 -5.48 -3.36 2.80
C LEU A 43 -4.15 -3.51 2.07
N SER A 44 -4.02 -4.55 1.28
CA SER A 44 -2.84 -4.71 0.43
C SER A 44 -3.21 -5.32 -0.91
N ALA A 45 -2.31 -5.17 -1.88
CA ALA A 45 -2.41 -5.83 -3.17
C ALA A 45 -1.02 -6.23 -3.64
N ARG A 46 -0.88 -7.46 -4.15
CA ARG A 46 0.37 -7.91 -4.74
C ARG A 46 0.61 -7.14 -6.04
N VAL A 47 1.86 -6.79 -6.29
CA VAL A 47 2.25 -6.15 -7.56
C VAL A 47 2.30 -7.25 -8.63
N PRO A 48 1.47 -7.19 -9.69
CA PRO A 48 1.35 -8.33 -10.62
C PRO A 48 2.62 -8.66 -11.39
N ASP A 49 3.42 -7.65 -11.77
CA ASP A 49 4.68 -7.84 -12.48
C ASP A 49 5.91 -7.86 -11.58
N ASP A 50 5.69 -7.86 -10.26
CA ASP A 50 6.73 -7.98 -9.26
C ASP A 50 6.18 -8.75 -8.04
N PRO A 51 5.94 -10.08 -8.21
CA PRO A 51 5.15 -10.86 -7.24
C PRO A 51 5.78 -11.04 -5.88
N ASN A 52 7.04 -10.65 -5.70
CA ASN A 52 7.68 -10.64 -4.40
C ASN A 52 7.44 -9.33 -3.64
N CYS A 53 6.65 -8.43 -4.21
CA CYS A 53 6.31 -7.14 -3.61
C CYS A 53 4.80 -6.97 -3.52
N PHE A 54 4.39 -6.16 -2.56
CA PHE A 54 2.99 -5.78 -2.42
C PHE A 54 2.89 -4.32 -1.98
N LEU A 55 1.70 -3.76 -2.19
CA LEU A 55 1.38 -2.36 -1.88
C LEU A 55 0.48 -2.33 -0.66
N MET A 56 0.67 -1.33 0.21
CA MET A 56 -0.25 -1.04 1.30
C MET A 56 -0.22 0.44 1.64
N ASN A 57 -1.14 0.88 2.49
CA ASN A 57 -1.20 2.28 2.89
C ASN A 57 -0.02 2.65 3.78
N GLN A 58 0.36 3.92 3.72
CA GLN A 58 1.34 4.48 4.65
C GLN A 58 0.72 4.52 6.06
N TYR A 59 1.50 4.11 7.06
CA TYR A 59 1.04 4.13 8.45
C TYR A 59 0.71 5.57 8.89
N GLY A 60 -0.41 5.71 9.58
CA GLY A 60 -0.88 6.98 10.06
C GLY A 60 -1.86 7.69 9.13
N GLU A 61 -2.14 7.13 7.94
CA GLU A 61 -3.14 7.69 7.04
C GLU A 61 -4.50 7.02 7.25
N MET A 62 -5.55 7.82 7.22
CA MET A 62 -6.92 7.35 7.16
C MET A 62 -7.23 6.86 5.75
N PHE A 63 -8.22 5.98 5.60
CA PHE A 63 -8.54 5.39 4.30
C PHE A 63 -8.95 6.44 3.25
N ASP A 64 -9.59 7.52 3.65
CA ASP A 64 -9.96 8.61 2.74
C ASP A 64 -8.79 9.49 2.30
N GLU A 65 -7.63 9.34 2.95
CA GLU A 65 -6.41 10.06 2.61
C GLU A 65 -5.51 9.28 1.64
N VAL A 66 -5.78 7.99 1.43
CA VAL A 66 -4.93 7.13 0.60
C VAL A 66 -5.08 7.50 -0.88
N THR A 67 -3.94 7.62 -1.56
CA THR A 67 -3.88 7.84 -3.01
C THR A 67 -2.89 6.86 -3.64
N ALA A 68 -2.98 6.67 -4.94
CA ALA A 68 -2.06 5.80 -5.68
C ALA A 68 -0.59 6.20 -5.46
N SER A 69 -0.31 7.50 -5.38
CA SER A 69 1.04 8.05 -5.18
C SER A 69 1.56 7.87 -3.76
N ARG A 70 0.69 7.71 -2.78
CA ARG A 70 1.07 7.63 -1.36
C ARG A 70 1.24 6.19 -0.87
N LEU A 71 0.78 5.21 -1.61
CA LEU A 71 0.95 3.80 -1.24
C LEU A 71 2.43 3.43 -1.16
N VAL A 72 2.79 2.61 -0.16
CA VAL A 72 4.14 2.10 -0.01
C VAL A 72 4.24 0.74 -0.68
N LYS A 73 5.41 0.44 -1.24
CA LYS A 73 5.73 -0.86 -1.82
C LYS A 73 6.72 -1.56 -0.90
N LEU A 74 6.40 -2.78 -0.53
CA LEU A 74 7.20 -3.59 0.37
C LEU A 74 7.55 -4.91 -0.31
N ASP A 75 8.77 -5.41 -0.06
CA ASP A 75 9.06 -6.79 -0.39
C ASP A 75 8.62 -7.74 0.74
N LEU A 76 8.77 -9.04 0.54
CA LEU A 76 8.33 -10.03 1.53
C LEU A 76 9.24 -10.09 2.76
N ASP A 77 10.40 -9.44 2.73
CA ASP A 77 11.32 -9.35 3.86
C ASP A 77 11.13 -8.08 4.68
N GLY A 78 10.22 -7.20 4.27
CA GLY A 78 9.90 -5.97 5.00
C GLY A 78 10.69 -4.75 4.56
N ASN A 79 11.37 -4.82 3.41
CA ASN A 79 12.08 -3.66 2.88
C ASN A 79 11.15 -2.80 2.04
N MET A 80 11.20 -1.48 2.24
CA MET A 80 10.47 -0.53 1.41
C MET A 80 11.22 -0.31 0.10
N ILE A 81 10.48 -0.35 -0.99
CA ILE A 81 11.02 -0.24 -2.34
C ILE A 81 10.62 1.12 -2.92
N GLY A 82 11.61 1.87 -3.40
CA GLY A 82 11.42 3.06 -4.23
C GLY A 82 11.14 4.35 -3.49
N LYS A 83 10.70 4.32 -2.24
CA LYS A 83 10.49 5.54 -1.45
C LYS A 83 10.60 5.24 0.03
N GLU A 84 10.85 6.28 0.81
CA GLU A 84 10.83 6.18 2.27
C GLU A 84 9.43 6.48 2.79
N GLY A 85 9.12 5.92 3.95
CA GLY A 85 7.84 6.13 4.60
C GLY A 85 7.71 5.22 5.81
N ALA A 86 6.50 4.99 6.26
CA ALA A 86 6.21 4.12 7.38
C ALA A 86 5.08 3.17 7.02
N PHE A 87 5.10 1.98 7.59
CA PHE A 87 4.04 0.99 7.40
C PHE A 87 3.69 0.33 8.74
N ASN A 88 2.50 -0.24 8.81
CA ASN A 88 2.05 -0.95 10.01
C ASN A 88 2.73 -2.31 10.08
N SER A 89 3.58 -2.52 11.07
CA SER A 89 4.33 -3.78 11.24
C SER A 89 3.41 -4.99 11.40
N ALA A 90 2.29 -4.84 12.10
CA ALA A 90 1.32 -5.92 12.23
C ALA A 90 0.67 -6.24 10.88
N GLY A 91 0.34 -5.22 10.10
CA GLY A 91 -0.18 -5.39 8.75
C GLY A 91 0.82 -6.10 7.85
N PHE A 92 2.07 -5.69 7.88
CA PHE A 92 3.13 -6.37 7.14
C PHE A 92 3.20 -7.86 7.49
N THR A 93 3.23 -8.19 8.78
CA THR A 93 3.36 -9.57 9.25
C THR A 93 2.24 -10.45 8.72
N ILE A 94 1.00 -9.97 8.78
CA ILE A 94 -0.17 -10.74 8.34
C ILE A 94 -0.19 -10.85 6.81
N HIS A 95 -0.04 -9.74 6.11
CA HIS A 95 -0.15 -9.72 4.65
C HIS A 95 1.00 -10.46 3.98
N SER A 96 2.25 -10.28 4.46
CA SER A 96 3.38 -11.00 3.89
C SER A 96 3.26 -12.50 4.07
N ALA A 97 2.75 -12.96 5.22
CA ALA A 97 2.49 -14.38 5.45
C ALA A 97 1.49 -14.96 4.44
N CYS A 98 0.43 -14.22 4.14
CA CYS A 98 -0.56 -14.63 3.13
C CYS A 98 0.08 -14.72 1.74
N TYR A 99 0.90 -13.76 1.36
CA TYR A 99 1.55 -13.76 0.04
C TYR A 99 2.61 -14.85 -0.09
N ILE A 100 3.33 -15.16 0.98
CA ILE A 100 4.28 -16.28 0.99
C ILE A 100 3.55 -17.62 0.82
N ALA A 101 2.38 -17.77 1.44
CA ALA A 101 1.60 -19.00 1.39
C ALA A 101 0.87 -19.22 0.06
N ARG A 102 0.70 -18.18 -0.73
CA ARG A 102 -0.06 -18.19 -1.97
C ARG A 102 0.77 -17.55 -3.07
#